data_893ae7085177c35d0abd2a036cdf35e7
#
_entry.id   893ae7085177c35d0abd2a036cdf35e7
#
_cell.length_a   1.000
_cell.length_b   1.000
_cell.length_c   1.000
_cell.angle_alpha   90.00
_cell.angle_beta   90.00
_cell.angle_gamma   90.00
#
_symmetry.space_group_name_H-M   'P 1'
#
loop_
_entity.id
_entity.type
_entity.pdbx_description
1 polymer ?
#
loop_
_entity_poly.entity_id
_entity_poly.type
_entity_poly.pdbx_seq_one_letter_code
_entity_poly.pdbx_strand_id
1 'polypeptide(L)'
;MLNPSIPLVATRHGKIVGVVQEEIHIWRGIPYAAPPTGELRWRAPQPVTPWQDVRQADCFSCASWQDITWCRELGGGDPGNFSEDCLYLNVWAPAVRHEPLPVMVWLHGGGYTIGAGSLPPYDGQALAKRGAIVVTINYRLGHLGFFAHPALEGEGAECIHNFALLDQIAALRWVQDNIAAFGGDTQNVTLFGESAGARSVLSLMASPLAKGLFHKAIIQSGYTLPDTPREVALKKGVALAEHLGLAHATAEQLRALPAETFWPLDAPFKIAPTPISGDVVLPHPMLETFFAAKQHPIPVMIGSNSDEASVLAVFGVDIAGQIQKNAP
;
A
#
# COMPACT_ATOMS: atom_id res chain seq x y z
N MET A 1 -19.98 35.48 0.22
CA MET A 1 -18.93 34.49 -0.02
C MET A 1 -18.38 34.12 1.34
N LEU A 2 -18.63 32.88 1.78
CA LEU A 2 -18.08 32.37 3.03
C LEU A 2 -16.56 32.29 2.85
N ASN A 3 -15.83 32.94 3.76
CA ASN A 3 -14.37 32.87 3.78
C ASN A 3 -13.98 31.38 3.93
N PRO A 4 -13.22 30.78 2.98
CA PRO A 4 -12.85 29.39 3.15
C PRO A 4 -12.03 29.27 4.42
N SER A 5 -12.58 28.63 5.44
CA SER A 5 -11.89 28.42 6.70
C SER A 5 -10.62 27.64 6.45
N ILE A 6 -9.53 28.08 7.06
CA ILE A 6 -8.25 27.35 7.03
C ILE A 6 -8.53 25.90 7.44
N PRO A 7 -8.14 24.89 6.64
CA PRO A 7 -8.45 23.49 6.93
C PRO A 7 -7.51 22.95 8.02
N LEU A 8 -7.77 23.36 9.25
CA LEU A 8 -7.08 22.91 10.46
C LEU A 8 -7.84 21.73 11.07
N VAL A 9 -7.16 20.60 11.26
CA VAL A 9 -7.72 19.38 11.83
C VAL A 9 -6.84 18.88 12.98
N ALA A 10 -7.48 18.40 14.04
CA ALA A 10 -6.80 17.70 15.12
C ALA A 10 -6.88 16.19 14.90
N THR A 11 -5.73 15.55 14.68
CA THR A 11 -5.59 14.10 14.66
C THR A 11 -5.19 13.56 16.02
N ARG A 12 -5.19 12.25 16.21
CA ARG A 12 -4.67 11.64 17.44
C ARG A 12 -3.19 11.95 17.72
N HIS A 13 -2.43 12.32 16.68
CA HIS A 13 -0.98 12.57 16.81
C HIS A 13 -0.63 14.06 16.91
N GLY A 14 -1.56 14.96 16.61
CA GLY A 14 -1.35 16.40 16.67
C GLY A 14 -2.20 17.15 15.64
N LYS A 15 -2.08 18.47 15.63
CA LYS A 15 -2.81 19.32 14.69
C LYS A 15 -2.09 19.38 13.35
N ILE A 16 -2.89 19.39 12.28
CA ILE A 16 -2.39 19.57 10.90
C ILE A 16 -3.20 20.65 10.20
N VAL A 17 -2.56 21.38 9.31
CA VAL A 17 -3.20 22.36 8.45
C VAL A 17 -2.92 22.03 6.99
N GLY A 18 -3.97 21.95 6.18
CA GLY A 18 -3.92 21.69 4.75
C GLY A 18 -4.11 22.97 3.93
N VAL A 19 -4.51 22.77 2.67
CA VAL A 19 -4.82 23.85 1.72
C VAL A 19 -6.27 23.75 1.25
N VAL A 20 -6.78 24.84 0.69
CA VAL A 20 -8.09 24.88 0.03
C VAL A 20 -7.88 25.06 -1.45
N GLN A 21 -8.48 24.19 -2.24
CA GLN A 21 -8.47 24.27 -3.69
C GLN A 21 -9.86 23.96 -4.24
N GLU A 22 -10.49 24.92 -4.96
CA GLU A 22 -11.80 24.74 -5.59
C GLU A 22 -12.86 24.11 -4.67
N GLU A 23 -13.03 24.66 -3.47
CA GLU A 23 -13.96 24.21 -2.43
C GLU A 23 -13.66 22.79 -1.87
N ILE A 24 -12.47 22.28 -2.12
CA ILE A 24 -11.96 21.05 -1.52
C ILE A 24 -10.87 21.41 -0.51
N HIS A 25 -10.96 20.85 0.68
CA HIS A 25 -9.90 20.82 1.66
C HIS A 25 -8.96 19.67 1.34
N ILE A 26 -7.66 19.93 1.29
CA ILE A 26 -6.65 18.95 0.90
C ILE A 26 -5.55 18.93 1.95
N TRP A 27 -5.21 17.75 2.43
CA TRP A 27 -4.07 17.52 3.31
C TRP A 27 -3.17 16.47 2.66
N ARG A 28 -1.89 16.78 2.49
CA ARG A 28 -0.89 15.93 1.84
C ARG A 28 0.24 15.62 2.81
N GLY A 29 0.82 14.43 2.69
CA GLY A 29 1.99 14.04 3.47
C GLY A 29 1.71 13.87 4.97
N ILE A 30 0.58 13.28 5.34
CA ILE A 30 0.25 12.97 6.72
C ILE A 30 0.89 11.63 7.09
N PRO A 31 1.76 11.54 8.12
CA PRO A 31 2.33 10.27 8.53
C PRO A 31 1.26 9.42 9.23
N TYR A 32 1.16 8.15 8.85
CA TYR A 32 0.30 7.18 9.51
C TYR A 32 1.07 6.13 10.33
N ALA A 33 2.40 6.07 10.12
CA ALA A 33 3.33 5.25 10.90
C ALA A 33 4.68 5.94 11.01
N ALA A 34 5.52 5.50 11.95
CA ALA A 34 6.91 5.93 12.05
C ALA A 34 7.72 5.49 10.81
N PRO A 35 8.77 6.23 10.42
CA PRO A 35 9.64 5.86 9.31
C PRO A 35 10.19 4.43 9.46
N PRO A 36 9.99 3.52 8.50
CA PRO A 36 10.45 2.14 8.58
C PRO A 36 11.94 2.00 8.17
N THR A 37 12.80 2.77 8.79
CA THR A 37 14.23 2.90 8.48
C THR A 37 15.11 2.24 9.55
N GLY A 38 16.33 1.89 9.22
CA GLY A 38 17.29 1.31 10.16
C GLY A 38 16.73 0.05 10.85
N GLU A 39 16.67 0.06 12.18
CA GLU A 39 16.14 -1.07 12.97
C GLU A 39 14.65 -1.36 12.72
N LEU A 40 13.90 -0.42 12.15
CA LEU A 40 12.49 -0.60 11.80
C LEU A 40 12.29 -1.16 10.38
N ARG A 41 13.36 -1.27 9.58
CA ARG A 41 13.29 -1.96 8.28
C ARG A 41 12.89 -3.41 8.51
N TRP A 42 11.91 -3.91 7.73
CA TRP A 42 11.33 -5.25 7.89
C TRP A 42 10.77 -5.53 9.29
N ARG A 43 10.17 -4.51 9.88
CA ARG A 43 9.29 -4.65 11.06
C ARG A 43 7.89 -4.17 10.73
N ALA A 44 6.92 -4.60 11.54
CA ALA A 44 5.58 -4.04 11.52
C ALA A 44 5.63 -2.52 11.68
N PRO A 45 4.74 -1.75 11.02
CA PRO A 45 4.67 -0.31 11.20
C PRO A 45 4.53 0.07 12.68
N GLN A 46 5.34 1.01 13.13
CA GLN A 46 5.31 1.51 14.50
C GLN A 46 4.47 2.78 14.59
N PRO A 47 3.90 3.09 15.77
CA PRO A 47 3.12 4.31 15.97
C PRO A 47 3.91 5.59 15.64
N VAL A 48 3.21 6.57 15.08
CA VAL A 48 3.77 7.91 14.85
C VAL A 48 4.07 8.59 16.18
N THR A 49 5.22 9.26 16.29
CA THR A 49 5.50 10.12 17.44
C THR A 49 4.60 11.35 17.40
N PRO A 50 3.77 11.59 18.42
CA PRO A 50 2.92 12.78 18.47
C PRO A 50 3.71 14.08 18.45
N TRP A 51 3.14 15.12 17.86
CA TRP A 51 3.73 16.46 17.76
C TRP A 51 2.85 17.52 18.45
N GLN A 52 3.48 18.59 18.93
CA GLN A 52 2.81 19.68 19.66
C GLN A 52 2.41 20.84 18.75
N ASP A 53 3.27 21.19 17.80
CA ASP A 53 3.03 22.31 16.88
C ASP A 53 2.07 21.92 15.76
N VAL A 54 1.54 22.91 15.04
CA VAL A 54 0.71 22.65 13.86
C VAL A 54 1.62 22.25 12.70
N ARG A 55 1.45 21.00 12.23
CA ARG A 55 2.18 20.48 11.08
C ARG A 55 1.55 20.95 9.77
N GLN A 56 2.36 21.43 8.83
CA GLN A 56 1.93 21.73 7.47
C GLN A 56 1.70 20.41 6.72
N ALA A 57 0.54 20.32 6.06
CA ALA A 57 0.12 19.16 5.25
C ALA A 57 -0.29 19.65 3.84
N ASP A 58 0.58 20.43 3.22
CA ASP A 58 0.38 21.09 1.92
C ASP A 58 1.13 20.43 0.77
N CYS A 59 2.13 19.60 1.07
CA CYS A 59 2.99 18.93 0.11
C CYS A 59 2.92 17.41 0.24
N PHE A 60 3.00 16.69 -0.87
CA PHE A 60 3.19 15.25 -0.85
C PHE A 60 4.54 14.89 -0.20
N SER A 61 4.56 13.78 0.53
CA SER A 61 5.78 13.21 1.08
C SER A 61 6.49 12.32 0.05
N CYS A 62 7.64 11.76 0.44
CA CYS A 62 8.36 10.81 -0.39
C CYS A 62 7.50 9.57 -0.70
N ALA A 63 7.60 9.06 -1.92
CA ALA A 63 7.16 7.74 -2.31
C ALA A 63 8.07 6.66 -1.70
N SER A 64 7.65 5.40 -1.73
CA SER A 64 8.53 4.28 -1.41
C SER A 64 9.69 4.17 -2.41
N TRP A 65 10.82 3.62 -1.99
CA TRP A 65 11.93 3.27 -2.90
C TRP A 65 11.43 2.48 -4.09
N GLN A 66 11.80 2.91 -5.31
CA GLN A 66 11.35 2.33 -6.56
C GLN A 66 12.19 2.78 -7.74
N ASP A 67 12.04 2.13 -8.89
CA ASP A 67 12.57 2.61 -10.16
C ASP A 67 11.70 3.77 -10.68
N ILE A 68 12.23 4.99 -10.59
CA ILE A 68 11.52 6.21 -10.99
C ILE A 68 11.25 6.25 -12.50
N THR A 69 12.16 5.68 -13.32
CA THR A 69 11.98 5.63 -14.78
C THR A 69 10.80 4.73 -15.12
N TRP A 70 10.75 3.57 -14.52
CA TRP A 70 9.61 2.64 -14.67
C TRP A 70 8.30 3.26 -14.17
N CYS A 71 8.32 3.99 -13.05
CA CYS A 71 7.13 4.65 -12.56
C CYS A 71 6.62 5.73 -13.51
N ARG A 72 7.52 6.51 -14.11
CA ARG A 72 7.17 7.54 -15.10
C ARG A 72 6.58 6.95 -16.37
N GLU A 73 7.12 5.83 -16.84
CA GLU A 73 6.71 5.19 -18.10
C GLU A 73 5.44 4.34 -17.96
N LEU A 74 5.29 3.61 -16.86
CA LEU A 74 4.26 2.60 -16.68
C LEU A 74 3.34 2.86 -15.49
N GLY A 75 3.79 3.61 -14.50
CA GLY A 75 3.09 3.81 -13.22
C GLY A 75 2.09 4.97 -13.19
N GLY A 76 1.97 5.73 -14.26
CA GLY A 76 1.03 6.86 -14.32
C GLY A 76 1.64 8.23 -14.00
N GLY A 77 2.97 8.36 -13.93
CA GLY A 77 3.65 9.63 -13.81
C GLY A 77 4.84 9.65 -12.87
N ASP A 78 5.29 10.85 -12.53
CA ASP A 78 6.41 11.08 -11.63
C ASP A 78 5.95 10.98 -10.17
N PRO A 79 6.47 10.02 -9.36
CA PRO A 79 6.12 9.92 -7.94
C PRO A 79 6.79 11.00 -7.07
N GLY A 80 7.66 11.83 -7.62
CA GLY A 80 8.48 12.82 -6.91
C GLY A 80 9.69 12.19 -6.23
N ASN A 81 10.02 12.71 -5.04
CA ASN A 81 11.09 12.14 -4.23
C ASN A 81 10.66 10.79 -3.66
N PHE A 82 11.63 9.90 -3.43
CA PHE A 82 11.42 8.59 -2.83
C PHE A 82 12.40 8.34 -1.68
N SER A 83 11.96 7.56 -0.71
CA SER A 83 12.71 7.25 0.51
C SER A 83 12.15 5.98 1.16
N GLU A 84 12.88 5.39 2.09
CA GLU A 84 12.29 4.43 3.02
C GLU A 84 11.29 5.09 3.98
N ASP A 85 11.50 6.38 4.33
CA ASP A 85 10.51 7.18 5.05
C ASP A 85 9.37 7.57 4.10
N CYS A 86 8.45 6.64 3.87
CA CYS A 86 7.38 6.73 2.86
C CYS A 86 5.98 6.49 3.42
N LEU A 87 5.81 6.18 4.71
CA LEU A 87 4.52 5.76 5.29
C LEU A 87 3.60 6.96 5.57
N TYR A 88 3.12 7.55 4.48
CA TYR A 88 2.29 8.75 4.47
C TYR A 88 1.02 8.53 3.65
N LEU A 89 -0.01 9.33 3.99
CA LEU A 89 -1.27 9.37 3.27
C LEU A 89 -1.69 10.81 2.96
N ASN A 90 -2.66 10.95 2.07
CA ASN A 90 -3.23 12.21 1.66
C ASN A 90 -4.75 12.15 1.79
N VAL A 91 -5.41 13.28 2.07
CA VAL A 91 -6.86 13.35 2.27
C VAL A 91 -7.44 14.52 1.46
N TRP A 92 -8.52 14.26 0.74
CA TRP A 92 -9.36 15.26 0.08
C TRP A 92 -10.77 15.20 0.66
N ALA A 93 -11.33 16.32 1.03
CA ALA A 93 -12.67 16.40 1.59
C ALA A 93 -13.40 17.65 1.07
N PRO A 94 -14.71 17.62 0.77
CA PRO A 94 -15.49 18.80 0.49
C PRO A 94 -15.35 19.83 1.63
N ALA A 95 -15.20 21.12 1.31
CA ALA A 95 -15.09 22.17 2.33
C ALA A 95 -16.39 22.33 3.12
N VAL A 96 -17.54 22.16 2.45
CA VAL A 96 -18.87 22.23 3.08
C VAL A 96 -19.44 20.81 3.23
N ARG A 97 -19.80 20.45 4.44
CA ARG A 97 -20.37 19.15 4.81
C ARG A 97 -21.49 19.36 5.84
N HIS A 98 -22.60 18.69 5.67
CA HIS A 98 -23.76 18.75 6.58
C HIS A 98 -23.91 17.46 7.40
N GLU A 99 -23.29 16.37 6.92
CA GLU A 99 -23.31 15.04 7.54
C GLU A 99 -21.97 14.34 7.31
N PRO A 100 -21.65 13.27 8.04
CA PRO A 100 -20.48 12.46 7.77
C PRO A 100 -20.53 11.84 6.37
N LEU A 101 -19.44 11.95 5.61
CA LEU A 101 -19.34 11.51 4.22
C LEU A 101 -18.75 10.11 4.10
N PRO A 102 -19.12 9.33 3.06
CA PRO A 102 -18.44 8.09 2.75
C PRO A 102 -16.95 8.31 2.50
N VAL A 103 -16.13 7.36 2.93
CA VAL A 103 -14.67 7.39 2.81
C VAL A 103 -14.24 6.39 1.74
N MET A 104 -13.37 6.81 0.85
CA MET A 104 -12.78 5.97 -0.20
C MET A 104 -11.25 5.93 0.00
N VAL A 105 -10.68 4.76 0.28
CA VAL A 105 -9.24 4.58 0.51
C VAL A 105 -8.63 3.88 -0.70
N TRP A 106 -7.71 4.58 -1.38
CA TRP A 106 -7.05 4.11 -2.59
C TRP A 106 -5.74 3.39 -2.30
N LEU A 107 -5.61 2.19 -2.88
CA LEU A 107 -4.36 1.44 -2.97
C LEU A 107 -3.86 1.44 -4.41
N HIS A 108 -2.72 2.08 -4.66
CA HIS A 108 -2.15 2.17 -6.00
C HIS A 108 -1.65 0.82 -6.53
N GLY A 109 -1.63 0.67 -7.84
CA GLY A 109 -1.04 -0.46 -8.55
C GLY A 109 0.47 -0.34 -8.73
N GLY A 110 0.99 -0.97 -9.78
CA GLY A 110 2.41 -0.95 -10.16
C GLY A 110 3.19 -2.20 -9.77
N GLY A 111 2.54 -3.37 -9.72
CA GLY A 111 3.19 -4.67 -9.51
C GLY A 111 3.93 -4.81 -8.18
N TYR A 112 3.60 -4.02 -7.18
CA TYR A 112 4.33 -3.88 -5.91
C TYR A 112 5.77 -3.37 -6.06
N THR A 113 6.16 -2.86 -7.21
CA THR A 113 7.52 -2.38 -7.49
C THR A 113 7.61 -0.89 -7.72
N ILE A 114 6.53 -0.26 -8.21
CA ILE A 114 6.41 1.16 -8.52
C ILE A 114 5.07 1.70 -8.04
N GLY A 115 4.93 3.02 -8.03
CA GLY A 115 3.69 3.72 -7.70
C GLY A 115 3.79 4.57 -6.45
N ALA A 116 2.82 5.45 -6.29
CA ALA A 116 2.66 6.31 -5.11
C ALA A 116 1.24 6.85 -5.05
N GLY A 117 0.75 7.12 -3.84
CA GLY A 117 -0.54 7.79 -3.64
C GLY A 117 -0.57 9.26 -4.09
N SER A 118 0.57 9.81 -4.47
CA SER A 118 0.76 11.18 -4.98
C SER A 118 0.67 11.31 -6.51
N LEU A 119 0.56 10.19 -7.24
CA LEU A 119 0.55 10.23 -8.71
C LEU A 119 -0.66 11.00 -9.24
N PRO A 120 -0.52 11.80 -10.32
CA PRO A 120 -1.58 12.65 -10.85
C PRO A 120 -2.91 11.94 -11.15
N PRO A 121 -2.93 10.69 -11.67
CA PRO A 121 -4.18 9.98 -11.90
C PRO A 121 -4.97 9.67 -10.60
N TYR A 122 -4.33 9.76 -9.45
CA TYR A 122 -4.92 9.45 -8.15
C TYR A 122 -5.35 10.68 -7.35
N ASP A 123 -5.34 11.88 -7.98
CA ASP A 123 -5.86 13.08 -7.34
C ASP A 123 -7.33 12.90 -6.93
N GLY A 124 -7.58 13.00 -5.61
CA GLY A 124 -8.91 12.73 -5.03
C GLY A 124 -9.95 13.82 -5.27
N GLN A 125 -9.57 14.95 -5.86
CA GLN A 125 -10.45 16.14 -5.97
C GLN A 125 -11.74 15.85 -6.72
N ALA A 126 -11.68 15.08 -7.82
CA ALA A 126 -12.86 14.78 -8.63
C ALA A 126 -13.90 13.92 -7.88
N LEU A 127 -13.45 12.96 -7.09
CA LEU A 127 -14.32 12.13 -6.24
C LEU A 127 -14.80 12.93 -5.02
N ALA A 128 -13.96 13.77 -4.42
CA ALA A 128 -14.35 14.62 -3.30
C ALA A 128 -15.46 15.61 -3.70
N LYS A 129 -15.42 16.19 -4.91
CA LYS A 129 -16.50 17.02 -5.46
C LYS A 129 -17.84 16.28 -5.62
N ARG A 130 -17.80 14.94 -5.62
CA ARG A 130 -19.00 14.09 -5.67
C ARG A 130 -19.51 13.66 -4.30
N GLY A 131 -18.97 14.23 -3.22
CA GLY A 131 -19.45 14.00 -1.85
C GLY A 131 -18.79 12.81 -1.14
N ALA A 132 -17.55 12.46 -1.49
CA ALA A 132 -16.78 11.47 -0.76
C ALA A 132 -15.55 12.11 -0.10
N ILE A 133 -15.04 11.51 0.97
CA ILE A 133 -13.69 11.76 1.45
C ILE A 133 -12.77 10.75 0.78
N VAL A 134 -11.72 11.23 0.13
CA VAL A 134 -10.76 10.38 -0.57
C VAL A 134 -9.46 10.35 0.21
N VAL A 135 -8.93 9.16 0.40
CA VAL A 135 -7.62 8.93 1.04
C VAL A 135 -6.76 8.15 0.06
N THR A 136 -5.56 8.63 -0.24
CA THR A 136 -4.54 7.86 -0.97
C THR A 136 -3.37 7.57 -0.06
N ILE A 137 -2.77 6.41 -0.17
CA ILE A 137 -1.68 6.00 0.72
C ILE A 137 -0.45 5.57 -0.07
N ASN A 138 0.73 5.77 0.51
CA ASN A 138 1.94 5.07 0.15
C ASN A 138 2.08 3.84 1.05
N TYR A 139 2.77 2.81 0.57
CA TYR A 139 3.16 1.63 1.33
C TYR A 139 4.51 1.13 0.81
N ARG A 140 5.25 0.36 1.60
CA ARG A 140 6.55 -0.18 1.20
C ARG A 140 6.42 -1.07 -0.04
N LEU A 141 7.36 -0.92 -0.97
CA LEU A 141 7.39 -1.63 -2.25
C LEU A 141 8.57 -2.59 -2.32
N GLY A 142 8.50 -3.51 -3.29
CA GLY A 142 9.58 -4.42 -3.61
C GLY A 142 10.02 -5.27 -2.42
N HIS A 143 11.30 -5.49 -2.32
CA HIS A 143 11.89 -6.25 -1.22
C HIS A 143 11.81 -5.52 0.14
N LEU A 144 11.53 -4.21 0.18
CA LEU A 144 11.24 -3.52 1.44
C LEU A 144 9.83 -3.79 1.95
N GLY A 145 8.90 -4.10 1.03
CA GLY A 145 7.49 -4.39 1.34
C GLY A 145 7.18 -5.87 1.56
N PHE A 146 7.91 -6.76 0.87
CA PHE A 146 7.72 -8.21 0.93
C PHE A 146 9.07 -8.90 0.98
N PHE A 147 9.45 -9.40 2.13
CA PHE A 147 10.73 -10.07 2.30
C PHE A 147 10.67 -11.10 3.42
N ALA A 148 11.21 -12.29 3.16
CA ALA A 148 11.31 -13.36 4.13
C ALA A 148 12.76 -13.84 4.20
N HIS A 149 13.35 -13.82 5.38
CA HIS A 149 14.68 -14.37 5.63
C HIS A 149 14.72 -14.98 7.03
N PRO A 150 15.36 -16.15 7.23
CA PRO A 150 15.39 -16.81 8.55
C PRO A 150 15.94 -15.92 9.68
N ALA A 151 16.93 -15.06 9.38
CA ALA A 151 17.49 -14.15 10.36
C ALA A 151 16.49 -13.12 10.90
N LEU A 152 15.42 -12.79 10.16
CA LEU A 152 14.39 -11.84 10.57
C LEU A 152 13.26 -12.52 11.38
N GLU A 153 13.10 -13.84 11.28
CA GLU A 153 12.06 -14.59 12.00
C GLU A 153 12.34 -14.74 13.50
N GLY A 154 13.60 -14.70 13.90
CA GLY A 154 14.01 -14.85 15.30
C GLY A 154 13.84 -13.60 16.18
N GLU A 155 13.41 -12.47 15.62
CA GLU A 155 13.40 -11.18 16.31
C GLU A 155 12.05 -10.78 16.95
N GLY A 156 11.03 -11.63 16.88
CA GLY A 156 9.70 -11.32 17.43
C GLY A 156 8.88 -12.57 17.69
N ALA A 157 7.76 -12.38 18.38
CA ALA A 157 6.82 -13.48 18.68
C ALA A 157 6.03 -13.94 17.44
N GLU A 158 6.05 -13.19 16.36
CA GLU A 158 5.23 -13.43 15.15
C GLU A 158 6.09 -13.40 13.89
N CYS A 159 5.89 -14.40 13.02
CA CYS A 159 6.47 -14.40 11.68
C CYS A 159 5.75 -13.37 10.81
N ILE A 160 6.47 -12.39 10.30
CA ILE A 160 5.95 -11.31 9.45
C ILE A 160 6.83 -11.19 8.21
N HIS A 161 6.19 -11.21 7.03
CA HIS A 161 6.86 -11.08 5.73
C HIS A 161 6.12 -10.14 4.78
N ASN A 162 4.86 -9.79 5.12
CA ASN A 162 3.97 -8.93 4.35
C ASN A 162 3.97 -7.50 4.90
N PHE A 163 5.12 -6.84 4.92
CA PHE A 163 5.25 -5.50 5.51
C PHE A 163 4.38 -4.47 4.78
N ALA A 164 4.28 -4.57 3.44
CA ALA A 164 3.42 -3.71 2.64
C ALA A 164 1.92 -3.84 3.01
N LEU A 165 1.44 -5.07 3.25
CA LEU A 165 0.06 -5.27 3.71
C LEU A 165 -0.15 -4.75 5.13
N LEU A 166 0.84 -4.86 6.01
CA LEU A 166 0.80 -4.25 7.34
C LEU A 166 0.77 -2.72 7.28
N ASP A 167 1.51 -2.11 6.33
CA ASP A 167 1.45 -0.66 6.10
C ASP A 167 0.03 -0.23 5.71
N GLN A 168 -0.59 -0.97 4.79
CA GLN A 168 -1.97 -0.73 4.37
C GLN A 168 -2.96 -0.91 5.53
N ILE A 169 -2.77 -1.92 6.38
CA ILE A 169 -3.56 -2.12 7.61
C ILE A 169 -3.36 -0.96 8.58
N ALA A 170 -2.13 -0.47 8.76
CA ALA A 170 -1.84 0.67 9.61
C ALA A 170 -2.50 1.95 9.09
N ALA A 171 -2.49 2.19 7.78
CA ALA A 171 -3.20 3.31 7.15
C ALA A 171 -4.73 3.20 7.35
N LEU A 172 -5.30 2.02 7.23
CA LEU A 172 -6.73 1.78 7.50
C LEU A 172 -7.08 2.00 8.97
N ARG A 173 -6.23 1.61 9.91
CA ARG A 173 -6.38 1.92 11.35
C ARG A 173 -6.31 3.43 11.58
N TRP A 174 -5.37 4.11 10.91
CA TRP A 174 -5.29 5.57 10.95
C TRP A 174 -6.60 6.22 10.46
N VAL A 175 -7.21 5.69 9.38
CA VAL A 175 -8.52 6.14 8.88
C VAL A 175 -9.59 5.96 9.95
N GLN A 176 -9.70 4.78 10.56
CA GLN A 176 -10.67 4.53 11.64
C GLN A 176 -10.49 5.50 12.81
N ASP A 177 -9.25 5.83 13.15
CA ASP A 177 -8.92 6.67 14.28
C ASP A 177 -9.12 8.18 14.04
N ASN A 178 -9.01 8.64 12.80
CA ASN A 178 -8.86 10.07 12.51
C ASN A 178 -9.86 10.63 11.51
N ILE A 179 -10.44 9.81 10.60
CA ILE A 179 -11.17 10.34 9.45
C ILE A 179 -12.45 11.10 9.82
N ALA A 180 -13.01 10.83 11.00
CA ALA A 180 -14.15 11.59 11.52
C ALA A 180 -13.83 13.08 11.72
N ALA A 181 -12.58 13.42 12.10
CA ALA A 181 -12.12 14.80 12.21
C ALA A 181 -12.08 15.53 10.86
N PHE A 182 -11.96 14.77 9.76
CA PHE A 182 -12.04 15.28 8.38
C PHE A 182 -13.48 15.28 7.83
N GLY A 183 -14.46 14.85 8.63
CA GLY A 183 -15.87 14.74 8.26
C GLY A 183 -16.25 13.42 7.59
N GLY A 184 -15.43 12.38 7.74
CA GLY A 184 -15.70 11.04 7.21
C GLY A 184 -16.49 10.16 8.15
N ASP A 185 -17.28 9.26 7.59
CA ASP A 185 -17.98 8.21 8.31
C ASP A 185 -17.09 6.98 8.45
N THR A 186 -16.63 6.69 9.66
CA THR A 186 -15.79 5.53 9.97
C THR A 186 -16.48 4.19 9.72
N GLN A 187 -17.82 4.17 9.65
CA GLN A 187 -18.63 2.99 9.38
C GLN A 187 -18.98 2.83 7.88
N ASN A 188 -18.49 3.74 7.04
CA ASN A 188 -18.74 3.72 5.60
C ASN A 188 -17.45 3.89 4.80
N VAL A 189 -16.48 3.02 5.06
CA VAL A 189 -15.17 3.00 4.40
C VAL A 189 -15.18 2.00 3.24
N THR A 190 -14.90 2.48 2.04
CA THR A 190 -14.70 1.66 0.84
C THR A 190 -13.20 1.59 0.54
N LEU A 191 -12.64 0.39 0.54
CA LEU A 191 -11.27 0.13 0.10
C LEU A 191 -11.28 -0.16 -1.40
N PHE A 192 -10.46 0.55 -2.17
CA PHE A 192 -10.41 0.33 -3.62
C PHE A 192 -8.98 0.39 -4.16
N GLY A 193 -8.73 -0.32 -5.25
CA GLY A 193 -7.42 -0.38 -5.86
C GLY A 193 -7.45 -0.99 -7.25
N GLU A 194 -6.38 -0.79 -7.99
CA GLU A 194 -6.18 -1.31 -9.34
C GLU A 194 -4.94 -2.20 -9.37
N SER A 195 -4.93 -3.25 -10.22
CA SER A 195 -3.78 -4.13 -10.43
C SER A 195 -3.23 -4.70 -9.10
N ALA A 196 -1.98 -4.42 -8.74
CA ALA A 196 -1.39 -4.80 -7.45
C ALA A 196 -2.16 -4.20 -6.25
N GLY A 197 -2.72 -3.00 -6.38
CA GLY A 197 -3.61 -2.41 -5.38
C GLY A 197 -4.90 -3.22 -5.23
N ALA A 198 -5.51 -3.66 -6.32
CA ALA A 198 -6.68 -4.56 -6.30
C ALA A 198 -6.32 -5.92 -5.69
N ARG A 199 -5.12 -6.44 -5.99
CA ARG A 199 -4.58 -7.64 -5.35
C ARG A 199 -4.41 -7.46 -3.84
N SER A 200 -3.97 -6.27 -3.40
CA SER A 200 -3.92 -5.91 -1.98
C SER A 200 -5.31 -5.90 -1.35
N VAL A 201 -6.32 -5.33 -2.03
CA VAL A 201 -7.71 -5.35 -1.54
C VAL A 201 -8.18 -6.79 -1.29
N LEU A 202 -7.94 -7.70 -2.25
CA LEU A 202 -8.25 -9.12 -2.09
C LEU A 202 -7.51 -9.76 -0.91
N SER A 203 -6.20 -9.48 -0.78
CA SER A 203 -5.38 -9.98 0.34
C SER A 203 -5.88 -9.47 1.69
N LEU A 204 -6.27 -8.19 1.78
CA LEU A 204 -6.84 -7.60 2.99
C LEU A 204 -8.22 -8.15 3.33
N MET A 205 -9.04 -8.50 2.33
CA MET A 205 -10.30 -9.22 2.56
C MET A 205 -10.06 -10.63 3.14
N ALA A 206 -8.94 -11.26 2.82
CA ALA A 206 -8.55 -12.56 3.34
C ALA A 206 -7.79 -12.48 4.69
N SER A 207 -7.29 -11.30 5.06
CA SER A 207 -6.47 -11.09 6.25
C SER A 207 -7.30 -10.93 7.52
N PRO A 208 -7.10 -11.73 8.57
CA PRO A 208 -7.82 -11.54 9.84
C PRO A 208 -7.50 -10.19 10.50
N LEU A 209 -6.32 -9.62 10.23
CA LEU A 209 -5.85 -8.36 10.83
C LEU A 209 -6.54 -7.11 10.27
N ALA A 210 -7.20 -7.23 9.10
CA ALA A 210 -7.92 -6.13 8.46
C ALA A 210 -9.44 -6.16 8.72
N LYS A 211 -9.91 -7.13 9.50
CA LYS A 211 -11.33 -7.30 9.80
C LYS A 211 -11.92 -6.05 10.47
N GLY A 212 -13.01 -5.51 9.90
CA GLY A 212 -13.72 -4.35 10.43
C GLY A 212 -13.08 -3.00 10.11
N LEU A 213 -11.95 -2.93 9.39
CA LEU A 213 -11.31 -1.69 9.01
C LEU A 213 -11.92 -1.03 7.77
N PHE A 214 -12.65 -1.79 6.97
CA PHE A 214 -13.39 -1.31 5.80
C PHE A 214 -14.67 -2.14 5.61
N HIS A 215 -15.66 -1.58 4.89
CA HIS A 215 -17.03 -2.03 4.83
C HIS A 215 -17.47 -2.42 3.43
N LYS A 216 -16.74 -1.97 2.41
CA LYS A 216 -16.98 -2.24 0.98
C LYS A 216 -15.66 -2.33 0.26
N ALA A 217 -15.61 -3.05 -0.86
CA ALA A 217 -14.42 -3.16 -1.68
C ALA A 217 -14.73 -2.90 -3.16
N ILE A 218 -13.78 -2.25 -3.86
CA ILE A 218 -13.78 -2.13 -5.32
C ILE A 218 -12.45 -2.68 -5.84
N ILE A 219 -12.53 -3.67 -6.73
CA ILE A 219 -11.39 -4.42 -7.25
C ILE A 219 -11.33 -4.17 -8.75
N GLN A 220 -10.36 -3.35 -9.18
CA GLN A 220 -10.18 -2.95 -10.57
C GLN A 220 -9.00 -3.72 -11.16
N SER A 221 -9.25 -4.55 -12.17
CA SER A 221 -8.22 -5.36 -12.83
C SER A 221 -7.42 -6.20 -11.82
N GLY A 222 -8.13 -6.78 -10.85
CA GLY A 222 -7.53 -7.65 -9.85
C GLY A 222 -7.12 -8.99 -10.48
N TYR A 223 -5.92 -9.47 -10.14
CA TYR A 223 -5.42 -10.74 -10.61
C TYR A 223 -5.29 -11.76 -9.48
N THR A 224 -5.36 -13.03 -9.85
CA THR A 224 -5.36 -14.16 -8.91
C THR A 224 -4.10 -15.03 -9.01
N LEU A 225 -2.95 -14.42 -9.36
CA LEU A 225 -1.68 -15.14 -9.27
C LEU A 225 -1.51 -15.69 -7.84
N PRO A 226 -1.00 -16.92 -7.69
CA PRO A 226 -0.79 -17.51 -6.38
C PRO A 226 0.09 -16.64 -5.48
N ASP A 227 -0.21 -16.62 -4.19
CA ASP A 227 0.72 -16.08 -3.18
C ASP A 227 2.01 -16.88 -3.19
N THR A 228 3.11 -16.25 -2.81
CA THR A 228 4.36 -16.97 -2.59
C THR A 228 4.25 -17.73 -1.26
N PRO A 229 4.36 -19.07 -1.23
CA PRO A 229 4.40 -19.80 0.04
C PRO A 229 5.60 -19.34 0.89
N ARG A 230 5.43 -19.23 2.21
CA ARG A 230 6.48 -18.78 3.14
C ARG A 230 7.82 -19.50 2.93
N GLU A 231 7.81 -20.82 2.76
CA GLU A 231 9.04 -21.62 2.55
C GLU A 231 9.77 -21.22 1.26
N VAL A 232 9.03 -20.88 0.20
CA VAL A 232 9.60 -20.42 -1.07
C VAL A 232 10.15 -19.01 -0.88
N ALA A 233 9.44 -18.15 -0.17
CA ALA A 233 9.88 -16.78 0.13
C ALA A 233 11.18 -16.77 0.95
N LEU A 234 11.30 -17.63 1.98
CA LEU A 234 12.52 -17.80 2.77
C LEU A 234 13.72 -18.21 1.92
N LYS A 235 13.52 -19.21 1.03
CA LYS A 235 14.59 -19.66 0.10
C LYS A 235 15.02 -18.52 -0.84
N LYS A 236 14.07 -17.76 -1.38
CA LYS A 236 14.36 -16.59 -2.24
C LYS A 236 15.11 -15.50 -1.48
N GLY A 237 14.74 -15.24 -0.22
CA GLY A 237 15.41 -14.23 0.60
C GLY A 237 16.85 -14.62 0.93
N VAL A 238 17.11 -15.88 1.25
CA VAL A 238 18.49 -16.37 1.42
C VAL A 238 19.29 -16.22 0.13
N ALA A 239 18.75 -16.65 -1.00
CA ALA A 239 19.42 -16.53 -2.30
C ALA A 239 19.67 -15.05 -2.67
N LEU A 240 18.76 -14.13 -2.35
CA LEU A 240 18.98 -12.70 -2.53
C LEU A 240 20.11 -12.18 -1.63
N ALA A 241 20.12 -12.55 -0.36
CA ALA A 241 21.20 -12.15 0.57
C ALA A 241 22.58 -12.65 0.08
N GLU A 242 22.67 -13.89 -0.37
CA GLU A 242 23.89 -14.46 -0.96
C GLU A 242 24.31 -13.71 -2.25
N HIS A 243 23.36 -13.38 -3.12
CA HIS A 243 23.60 -12.58 -4.33
C HIS A 243 24.16 -11.19 -4.00
N LEU A 244 23.72 -10.61 -2.88
CA LEU A 244 24.22 -9.34 -2.34
C LEU A 244 25.51 -9.47 -1.51
N GLY A 245 26.14 -10.64 -1.52
CA GLY A 245 27.40 -10.89 -0.83
C GLY A 245 27.29 -11.22 0.67
N LEU A 246 26.09 -11.50 1.16
CA LEU A 246 25.81 -11.82 2.55
C LEU A 246 25.49 -13.31 2.73
N ALA A 247 26.50 -14.17 2.66
CA ALA A 247 26.35 -15.57 3.06
C ALA A 247 26.12 -15.63 4.60
N HIS A 248 25.09 -16.38 5.02
CA HIS A 248 24.69 -16.49 6.44
C HIS A 248 24.38 -15.15 7.10
N ALA A 249 23.65 -14.27 6.40
CA ALA A 249 23.31 -12.93 6.85
C ALA A 249 22.61 -12.92 8.22
N THR A 250 23.01 -12.00 9.08
CA THR A 250 22.25 -11.63 10.29
C THR A 250 21.20 -10.56 9.94
N ALA A 251 20.21 -10.38 10.81
CA ALA A 251 19.21 -9.32 10.64
C ALA A 251 19.85 -7.93 10.59
N GLU A 252 20.85 -7.68 11.43
CA GLU A 252 21.60 -6.43 11.46
C GLU A 252 22.35 -6.18 10.13
N GLN A 253 23.03 -7.19 9.58
CA GLN A 253 23.70 -7.08 8.28
C GLN A 253 22.71 -6.78 7.14
N LEU A 254 21.55 -7.44 7.14
CA LEU A 254 20.51 -7.19 6.15
C LEU A 254 19.96 -5.76 6.24
N ARG A 255 19.72 -5.24 7.46
CA ARG A 255 19.26 -3.88 7.70
C ARG A 255 20.31 -2.82 7.38
N ALA A 256 21.59 -3.16 7.48
CA ALA A 256 22.70 -2.25 7.15
C ALA A 256 22.89 -2.04 5.64
N LEU A 257 22.28 -2.89 4.79
CA LEU A 257 22.34 -2.69 3.34
C LEU A 257 21.67 -1.36 2.96
N PRO A 258 22.29 -0.54 2.09
CA PRO A 258 21.63 0.63 1.54
C PRO A 258 20.34 0.25 0.79
N ALA A 259 19.30 1.07 0.85
CA ALA A 259 18.01 0.76 0.20
C ALA A 259 18.15 0.65 -1.32
N GLU A 260 19.02 1.44 -1.93
CA GLU A 260 19.37 1.40 -3.35
C GLU A 260 19.90 0.04 -3.82
N THR A 261 20.44 -0.78 -2.93
CA THR A 261 20.93 -2.12 -3.23
C THR A 261 19.83 -3.03 -3.79
N PHE A 262 18.57 -2.73 -3.48
CA PHE A 262 17.42 -3.50 -3.94
C PHE A 262 16.84 -3.01 -5.27
N TRP A 263 17.42 -1.97 -5.88
CA TRP A 263 17.00 -1.40 -7.17
C TRP A 263 18.17 -0.80 -7.97
N PRO A 264 18.31 -1.16 -9.28
CA PRO A 264 17.69 -2.30 -9.93
C PRO A 264 18.37 -3.61 -9.54
N LEU A 265 17.62 -4.69 -9.53
CA LEU A 265 18.17 -6.04 -9.39
C LEU A 265 18.15 -6.77 -10.70
N ASP A 266 19.15 -7.63 -10.91
CA ASP A 266 19.19 -8.55 -12.04
C ASP A 266 18.22 -9.73 -11.87
N ALA A 267 17.92 -10.42 -12.96
CA ALA A 267 17.20 -11.68 -12.87
C ALA A 267 18.01 -12.70 -12.04
N PRO A 268 17.39 -13.51 -11.16
CA PRO A 268 15.94 -13.71 -11.03
C PRO A 268 15.25 -12.77 -10.01
N PHE A 269 15.95 -11.79 -9.45
CA PHE A 269 15.47 -10.94 -8.35
C PHE A 269 14.82 -9.63 -8.82
N LYS A 270 14.82 -9.36 -10.13
CA LYS A 270 14.27 -8.13 -10.72
C LYS A 270 12.79 -7.90 -10.39
N ILE A 271 12.02 -8.98 -10.29
CA ILE A 271 10.60 -8.90 -9.92
C ILE A 271 10.50 -9.05 -8.40
N ALA A 272 9.87 -8.07 -7.77
CA ALA A 272 9.61 -8.10 -6.34
C ALA A 272 8.77 -9.33 -5.93
N PRO A 273 8.97 -9.84 -4.72
CA PRO A 273 8.09 -10.86 -4.18
C PRO A 273 6.65 -10.32 -4.12
N THR A 274 5.70 -11.20 -4.42
CA THR A 274 4.26 -10.96 -4.23
C THR A 274 3.87 -11.22 -2.78
N PRO A 275 2.62 -10.96 -2.36
CA PRO A 275 2.14 -11.34 -1.04
C PRO A 275 2.52 -12.78 -0.67
N ILE A 276 2.90 -12.97 0.57
CA ILE A 276 3.44 -14.24 1.10
C ILE A 276 2.39 -14.90 1.98
N SER A 277 2.01 -16.14 1.67
CA SER A 277 1.09 -16.91 2.51
C SER A 277 1.85 -17.72 3.57
N GLY A 278 1.20 -17.94 4.74
CA GLY A 278 1.77 -18.69 5.86
C GLY A 278 2.40 -17.82 6.94
N ASP A 279 2.02 -16.52 7.00
CA ASP A 279 2.34 -15.61 8.11
C ASP A 279 1.06 -15.11 8.81
N VAL A 280 1.21 -14.28 9.83
CA VAL A 280 0.06 -13.74 10.60
C VAL A 280 -0.85 -12.84 9.78
N VAL A 281 -0.35 -12.24 8.70
CA VAL A 281 -1.10 -11.34 7.82
C VAL A 281 -1.96 -12.14 6.84
N LEU A 282 -1.38 -13.18 6.23
CA LEU A 282 -2.03 -14.11 5.32
C LEU A 282 -1.78 -15.57 5.80
N PRO A 283 -2.51 -16.06 6.79
CA PRO A 283 -2.29 -17.40 7.34
C PRO A 283 -2.49 -18.52 6.32
N HIS A 284 -3.33 -18.28 5.33
CA HIS A 284 -3.64 -19.19 4.22
C HIS A 284 -3.48 -18.48 2.89
N PRO A 285 -3.23 -19.20 1.79
CA PRO A 285 -3.29 -18.63 0.46
C PRO A 285 -4.62 -17.92 0.23
N MET A 286 -4.56 -16.73 -0.38
CA MET A 286 -5.74 -15.89 -0.56
C MET A 286 -6.85 -16.65 -1.29
N LEU A 287 -6.56 -17.35 -2.38
CA LEU A 287 -7.56 -18.10 -3.14
C LEU A 287 -8.24 -19.18 -2.31
N GLU A 288 -7.48 -19.91 -1.47
CA GLU A 288 -8.04 -20.92 -0.58
C GLU A 288 -9.02 -20.30 0.42
N THR A 289 -8.69 -19.11 0.94
CA THR A 289 -9.57 -18.35 1.84
C THR A 289 -10.89 -18.00 1.15
N PHE A 290 -10.85 -17.58 -0.12
CA PHE A 290 -12.06 -17.28 -0.90
C PHE A 290 -12.85 -18.55 -1.27
N PHE A 291 -12.19 -19.61 -1.71
CA PHE A 291 -12.88 -20.88 -2.00
C PHE A 291 -13.54 -21.49 -0.75
N ALA A 292 -12.96 -21.26 0.42
CA ALA A 292 -13.55 -21.68 1.70
C ALA A 292 -14.60 -20.69 2.26
N ALA A 293 -14.91 -19.61 1.54
CA ALA A 293 -15.81 -18.53 1.98
C ALA A 293 -15.44 -17.94 3.36
N LYS A 294 -14.14 -17.82 3.66
CA LYS A 294 -13.62 -17.30 4.93
C LYS A 294 -13.16 -15.83 4.84
N GLN A 295 -13.22 -15.21 3.68
CA GLN A 295 -12.95 -13.79 3.50
C GLN A 295 -13.99 -12.92 4.25
N HIS A 296 -13.68 -11.66 4.46
CA HIS A 296 -14.62 -10.71 5.07
C HIS A 296 -15.88 -10.60 4.20
N PRO A 297 -17.08 -10.84 4.76
CA PRO A 297 -18.34 -10.84 4.01
C PRO A 297 -18.84 -9.39 3.83
N ILE A 298 -18.24 -8.66 2.90
CA ILE A 298 -18.58 -7.26 2.58
C ILE A 298 -19.04 -7.14 1.13
N PRO A 299 -19.83 -6.10 0.76
CA PRO A 299 -20.17 -5.82 -0.63
C PRO A 299 -18.90 -5.56 -1.48
N VAL A 300 -18.87 -6.13 -2.68
CA VAL A 300 -17.76 -6.04 -3.61
C VAL A 300 -18.24 -5.61 -4.99
N MET A 301 -17.54 -4.63 -5.57
CA MET A 301 -17.58 -4.34 -6.99
C MET A 301 -16.26 -4.84 -7.60
N ILE A 302 -16.35 -5.64 -8.66
CA ILE A 302 -15.17 -6.19 -9.34
C ILE A 302 -15.32 -6.03 -10.84
N GLY A 303 -14.25 -5.67 -11.52
CA GLY A 303 -14.23 -5.49 -12.96
C GLY A 303 -12.83 -5.64 -13.56
N SER A 304 -12.82 -5.89 -14.87
CA SER A 304 -11.62 -5.96 -15.70
C SER A 304 -11.90 -5.30 -17.06
N ASN A 305 -10.86 -4.93 -17.79
CA ASN A 305 -10.95 -4.35 -19.12
C ASN A 305 -11.05 -5.45 -20.18
N SER A 306 -11.53 -5.10 -21.39
CA SER A 306 -11.68 -6.04 -22.50
C SER A 306 -10.35 -6.58 -23.04
N ASP A 307 -9.26 -5.84 -22.89
CA ASP A 307 -7.90 -6.23 -23.30
C ASP A 307 -6.93 -6.23 -22.10
N GLU A 308 -7.34 -6.87 -21.02
CA GLU A 308 -6.63 -6.89 -19.73
C GLU A 308 -5.22 -7.48 -19.83
N ALA A 309 -5.06 -8.52 -20.66
CA ALA A 309 -3.82 -9.25 -20.76
C ALA A 309 -2.70 -8.50 -21.51
N SER A 310 -3.03 -7.47 -22.29
CA SER A 310 -2.04 -6.72 -23.08
C SER A 310 -0.94 -6.09 -22.24
N VAL A 311 -1.25 -5.64 -21.03
CA VAL A 311 -0.27 -5.08 -20.08
C VAL A 311 0.79 -6.08 -19.65
N LEU A 312 0.48 -7.38 -19.60
CA LEU A 312 1.42 -8.42 -19.20
C LEU A 312 2.59 -8.56 -20.16
N ALA A 313 2.37 -8.25 -21.45
CA ALA A 313 3.44 -8.25 -22.45
C ALA A 313 4.51 -7.18 -22.14
N VAL A 314 4.12 -6.05 -21.58
CA VAL A 314 5.04 -4.97 -21.14
C VAL A 314 5.95 -5.46 -20.01
N PHE A 315 5.45 -6.37 -19.17
CA PHE A 315 6.23 -7.03 -18.11
C PHE A 315 7.00 -8.27 -18.59
N GLY A 316 7.05 -8.51 -19.90
CA GLY A 316 7.78 -9.63 -20.48
C GLY A 316 7.12 -11.01 -20.28
N VAL A 317 5.82 -11.03 -19.97
CA VAL A 317 5.07 -12.29 -19.82
C VAL A 317 4.62 -12.78 -21.19
N ASP A 318 5.04 -13.99 -21.58
CA ASP A 318 4.57 -14.67 -22.80
C ASP A 318 3.13 -15.20 -22.58
N ILE A 319 2.16 -14.36 -22.88
CA ILE A 319 0.73 -14.66 -22.73
C ILE A 319 0.32 -15.80 -23.70
N ALA A 320 0.79 -15.75 -24.94
CA ALA A 320 0.43 -16.74 -25.95
C ALA A 320 0.93 -18.13 -25.58
N GLY A 321 2.18 -18.24 -25.11
CA GLY A 321 2.74 -19.49 -24.63
C GLY A 321 2.06 -20.02 -23.36
N GLN A 322 1.59 -19.13 -22.48
CA GLN A 322 0.85 -19.55 -21.28
C GLN A 322 -0.56 -20.04 -21.61
N ILE A 323 -1.29 -19.37 -22.54
CA ILE A 323 -2.60 -19.82 -23.01
C ILE A 323 -2.48 -21.19 -23.69
N GLN A 324 -1.48 -21.42 -24.54
CA GLN A 324 -1.28 -22.70 -25.20
C GLN A 324 -0.94 -23.83 -24.23
N LYS A 325 -0.21 -23.56 -23.14
CA LYS A 325 0.12 -24.58 -22.09
C LYS A 325 -1.08 -24.95 -21.22
N ASN A 326 -2.04 -24.03 -21.06
CA ASN A 326 -3.21 -24.21 -20.18
C ASN A 326 -4.51 -24.39 -20.96
N ALA A 327 -4.47 -24.48 -22.29
CA ALA A 327 -5.63 -24.82 -23.09
C ALA A 327 -6.02 -26.28 -22.82
N PRO A 328 -7.33 -26.57 -22.60
CA PRO A 328 -7.83 -27.91 -22.29
C PRO A 328 -7.59 -28.89 -23.43
#